data_72b993522cd744c683dab3b0f4dcd7a8
#
_entry.id   72b993522cd744c683dab3b0f4dcd7a8
#
_cell.length_a   1.000
_cell.length_b   1.000
_cell.length_c   1.000
_cell.angle_alpha   90.00
_cell.angle_beta   90.00
_cell.angle_gamma   90.00
#
_symmetry.space_group_name_H-M   'P 1'
#
loop_
_entity.id
_entity.type
_entity.pdbx_description
1 polymer ?
#
loop_
_entity_poly.entity_id
_entity_poly.type
_entity_poly.pdbx_seq_one_letter_code
_entity_poly.pdbx_strand_id
1 'polypeptide(L)'
;MKKSPYADSIRLGLYGRSKGAEFALLAASHYDDFKCLVLNSPSYLCLEGLKQWRNSKTSSWTYQGQELPYHPFLWKDFFQRLIFKKDLKNINHQAVIPVEKINGSLLLLVSKKDEVWDAYGSAITIVNRLQQKRFKYPYQVESYENCGHMMTVAYQPNHRYKKIALEKIMADTNDSWQKTLAFFRNRL
;
A
#
# COMPACT_ATOMS: atom_id res chain seq x y z
N MET A 1 -11.57 -8.61 -17.40
CA MET A 1 -10.37 -9.47 -17.50
C MET A 1 -10.69 -10.93 -17.74
N LYS A 2 -11.65 -11.54 -17.05
CA LYS A 2 -11.99 -12.99 -17.20
C LYS A 2 -12.35 -13.46 -18.61
N LYS A 3 -12.60 -12.56 -19.55
CA LYS A 3 -12.90 -12.87 -20.96
C LYS A 3 -11.82 -12.41 -21.95
N SER A 4 -10.68 -11.93 -21.46
CA SER A 4 -9.58 -11.49 -22.34
C SER A 4 -8.75 -12.70 -22.80
N PRO A 5 -8.51 -12.87 -24.09
CA PRO A 5 -7.61 -13.93 -24.57
C PRO A 5 -6.14 -13.68 -24.20
N TYR A 6 -5.82 -12.48 -23.71
CA TYR A 6 -4.46 -12.07 -23.32
C TYR A 6 -4.21 -12.11 -21.83
N ALA A 7 -5.20 -12.50 -21.00
CA ALA A 7 -5.08 -12.55 -19.57
C ALA A 7 -5.46 -13.92 -19.02
N ASP A 8 -4.57 -14.50 -18.23
CA ASP A 8 -4.88 -15.70 -17.46
C ASP A 8 -5.75 -15.33 -16.26
N SER A 9 -7.04 -15.63 -16.35
CA SER A 9 -8.04 -15.23 -15.35
C SER A 9 -7.92 -15.95 -14.01
N ILE A 10 -7.14 -17.03 -13.93
CA ILE A 10 -6.91 -17.80 -12.71
C ILE A 10 -5.60 -17.44 -12.00
N ARG A 11 -4.71 -16.70 -12.67
CA ARG A 11 -3.43 -16.24 -12.16
C ARG A 11 -3.35 -14.72 -12.16
N LEU A 12 -4.19 -14.07 -11.36
CA LEU A 12 -4.21 -12.63 -11.23
C LEU A 12 -3.45 -12.17 -9.99
N GLY A 13 -2.50 -11.27 -10.19
CA GLY A 13 -1.82 -10.54 -9.13
C GLY A 13 -2.11 -9.03 -9.23
N LEU A 14 -2.03 -8.33 -8.11
CA LEU A 14 -2.16 -6.88 -8.06
C LEU A 14 -0.84 -6.25 -7.61
N TYR A 15 -0.43 -5.18 -8.30
CA TYR A 15 0.58 -4.25 -7.82
C TYR A 15 -0.08 -2.90 -7.57
N GLY A 16 0.11 -2.37 -6.38
CA GLY A 16 -0.37 -1.04 -6.03
C GLY A 16 0.70 -0.22 -5.31
N ARG A 17 0.71 1.09 -5.54
CA ARG A 17 1.58 2.04 -4.83
C ARG A 17 0.75 3.18 -4.27
N SER A 18 1.04 3.58 -3.01
CA SER A 18 0.37 4.71 -2.36
C SER A 18 -1.15 4.51 -2.35
N LYS A 19 -1.94 5.43 -2.87
CA LYS A 19 -3.40 5.26 -3.06
C LYS A 19 -3.75 4.02 -3.89
N GLY A 20 -2.89 3.61 -4.83
CA GLY A 20 -3.07 2.35 -5.56
C GLY A 20 -2.86 1.11 -4.70
N ALA A 21 -2.00 1.17 -3.66
CA ALA A 21 -1.85 0.08 -2.69
C ALA A 21 -3.08 -0.03 -1.76
N GLU A 22 -3.63 1.10 -1.34
CA GLU A 22 -4.92 1.16 -0.63
C GLU A 22 -6.04 0.53 -1.48
N PHE A 23 -6.13 0.93 -2.75
CA PHE A 23 -7.09 0.33 -3.69
C PHE A 23 -6.91 -1.18 -3.84
N ALA A 24 -5.66 -1.64 -4.01
CA ALA A 24 -5.38 -3.07 -4.16
C ALA A 24 -5.80 -3.88 -2.92
N LEU A 25 -5.56 -3.36 -1.71
CA LEU A 25 -6.04 -3.98 -0.47
C LEU A 25 -7.57 -4.04 -0.42
N LEU A 26 -8.26 -2.94 -0.73
CA LEU A 26 -9.71 -2.89 -0.77
C LEU A 26 -10.28 -3.83 -1.83
N ALA A 27 -9.76 -3.78 -3.06
CA ALA A 27 -10.23 -4.65 -4.14
C ALA A 27 -10.09 -6.14 -3.77
N ALA A 28 -8.92 -6.54 -3.24
CA ALA A 28 -8.70 -7.93 -2.86
C ALA A 28 -9.45 -8.36 -1.59
N SER A 29 -9.87 -7.42 -0.74
CA SER A 29 -10.73 -7.74 0.41
C SER A 29 -12.21 -7.94 0.02
N HIS A 30 -12.60 -7.54 -1.20
CA HIS A 30 -13.95 -7.68 -1.74
C HIS A 30 -14.07 -8.71 -2.88
N TYR A 31 -12.95 -9.04 -3.53
CA TYR A 31 -12.90 -9.97 -4.68
C TYR A 31 -11.86 -11.05 -4.48
N ASP A 32 -12.24 -12.31 -4.61
CA ASP A 32 -11.40 -13.49 -4.38
C ASP A 32 -10.50 -13.87 -5.58
N ASP A 33 -10.49 -13.05 -6.61
CA ASP A 33 -9.82 -13.38 -7.88
C ASP A 33 -8.28 -13.28 -7.80
N PHE A 34 -7.74 -12.57 -6.81
CA PHE A 34 -6.33 -12.23 -6.74
C PHE A 34 -5.53 -13.23 -5.89
N LYS A 35 -4.50 -13.83 -6.49
CA LYS A 35 -3.63 -14.82 -5.84
C LYS A 35 -2.52 -14.20 -5.01
N CYS A 36 -2.08 -13.00 -5.38
CA CYS A 36 -1.08 -12.27 -4.63
C CYS A 36 -1.14 -10.76 -4.88
N LEU A 37 -0.67 -10.00 -3.90
CA LEU A 37 -0.60 -8.55 -3.93
C LEU A 37 0.80 -8.07 -3.59
N VAL A 38 1.31 -7.09 -4.33
CA VAL A 38 2.49 -6.31 -3.97
C VAL A 38 2.06 -4.88 -3.69
N LEU A 39 2.34 -4.41 -2.49
CA LEU A 39 1.80 -3.19 -1.91
C LEU A 39 2.96 -2.26 -1.54
N ASN A 40 3.20 -1.26 -2.37
CA ASN A 40 4.27 -0.29 -2.14
C ASN A 40 3.70 0.95 -1.44
N SER A 41 4.25 1.28 -0.27
CA SER A 41 3.79 2.36 0.61
C SER A 41 2.28 2.28 0.90
N PRO A 42 1.77 1.16 1.47
CA PRO A 42 0.34 0.99 1.74
C PRO A 42 -0.15 1.86 2.89
N SER A 43 -1.46 2.12 2.90
CA SER A 43 -2.21 2.54 4.08
C SER A 43 -3.07 1.39 4.57
N TYR A 44 -3.20 1.19 5.90
CA TYR A 44 -4.15 0.24 6.48
C TYR A 44 -5.57 0.79 6.57
N LEU A 45 -5.74 2.07 6.22
CA LEU A 45 -7.02 2.77 6.22
C LEU A 45 -7.44 3.09 4.80
N CYS A 46 -8.74 3.00 4.55
CA CYS A 46 -9.40 3.68 3.45
C CYS A 46 -9.38 5.18 3.76
N LEU A 47 -8.75 5.99 2.93
CA LEU A 47 -8.57 7.40 3.17
C LEU A 47 -9.54 8.24 2.34
N GLU A 48 -9.81 9.44 2.84
CA GLU A 48 -10.56 10.48 2.13
C GLU A 48 -9.98 10.74 0.74
N GLY A 49 -10.84 11.04 -0.21
CA GLY A 49 -10.47 11.46 -1.54
C GLY A 49 -9.92 12.89 -1.55
N LEU A 50 -9.04 13.17 -2.51
CA LEU A 50 -8.53 14.52 -2.77
C LEU A 50 -8.97 14.96 -4.16
N LYS A 51 -9.57 16.15 -4.24
CA LYS A 51 -9.92 16.81 -5.50
C LYS A 51 -9.12 18.11 -5.60
N GLN A 52 -8.24 18.20 -6.61
CA GLN A 52 -7.37 19.38 -6.79
C GLN A 52 -6.60 19.74 -5.51
N TRP A 53 -6.02 18.74 -4.83
CA TRP A 53 -5.30 18.89 -3.56
C TRP A 53 -6.14 19.41 -2.38
N ARG A 54 -7.46 19.37 -2.50
CA ARG A 54 -8.39 19.68 -1.40
C ARG A 54 -9.14 18.42 -0.99
N ASN A 55 -9.49 18.34 0.28
CA ASN A 55 -10.32 17.28 0.82
C ASN A 55 -11.67 17.25 0.10
N SER A 56 -12.03 16.06 -0.42
CA SER A 56 -13.30 15.88 -1.14
C SER A 56 -14.50 15.73 -0.21
N LYS A 57 -14.26 15.46 1.07
CA LYS A 57 -15.26 15.07 2.09
C LYS A 57 -16.02 13.80 1.70
N THR A 58 -15.43 12.99 0.87
CA THR A 58 -15.94 11.70 0.40
C THR A 58 -14.82 10.67 0.41
N SER A 59 -15.16 9.40 0.40
CA SER A 59 -14.18 8.33 0.21
C SER A 59 -13.47 8.47 -1.14
N SER A 60 -12.26 7.94 -1.21
CA SER A 60 -11.61 7.73 -2.51
C SER A 60 -12.27 6.63 -3.33
N TRP A 61 -13.03 5.75 -2.70
CA TRP A 61 -13.49 4.49 -3.29
C TRP A 61 -14.96 4.22 -3.01
N THR A 62 -15.59 3.57 -3.97
CA THR A 62 -16.96 3.03 -3.86
C THR A 62 -16.96 1.53 -4.13
N TYR A 63 -17.88 0.82 -3.50
CA TYR A 63 -18.14 -0.59 -3.79
C TYR A 63 -19.63 -0.78 -4.04
N GLN A 64 -20.00 -1.40 -5.18
CA GLN A 64 -21.40 -1.58 -5.61
C GLN A 64 -22.22 -0.28 -5.59
N GLY A 65 -21.61 0.83 -6.00
CA GLY A 65 -22.24 2.14 -6.03
C GLY A 65 -22.35 2.86 -4.68
N GLN A 66 -21.92 2.23 -3.58
CA GLN A 66 -21.91 2.81 -2.26
C GLN A 66 -20.53 3.30 -1.86
N GLU A 67 -20.48 4.44 -1.19
CA GLU A 67 -19.25 4.99 -0.64
C GLU A 67 -18.71 4.11 0.48
N LEU A 68 -17.42 3.76 0.41
CA LEU A 68 -16.77 3.01 1.49
C LEU A 68 -16.49 3.93 2.70
N PRO A 69 -16.62 3.42 3.94
CA PRO A 69 -16.18 4.17 5.12
C PRO A 69 -14.72 4.60 4.98
N TYR A 70 -14.42 5.83 5.30
CA TYR A 70 -13.09 6.40 5.15
C TYR A 70 -12.63 7.17 6.39
N HIS A 71 -11.32 7.30 6.54
CA HIS A 71 -10.68 8.16 7.52
C HIS A 71 -10.38 9.52 6.87
N PRO A 72 -10.76 10.65 7.47
CA PRO A 72 -10.47 11.96 6.93
C PRO A 72 -8.98 12.19 6.75
N PHE A 73 -8.57 12.75 5.63
CA PHE A 73 -7.20 13.19 5.40
C PHE A 73 -7.01 14.60 5.95
N LEU A 74 -6.49 14.68 7.16
CA LEU A 74 -6.26 15.97 7.81
C LEU A 74 -4.85 16.49 7.48
N TRP A 75 -4.76 17.57 6.74
CA TRP A 75 -3.47 18.23 6.42
C TRP A 75 -2.65 18.55 7.67
N LYS A 76 -3.31 18.90 8.75
CA LYS A 76 -2.66 19.14 10.03
C LYS A 76 -2.00 17.86 10.60
N ASP A 77 -2.60 16.70 10.44
CA ASP A 77 -2.03 15.43 10.89
C ASP A 77 -0.84 15.04 10.00
N PHE A 78 -0.95 15.28 8.70
CA PHE A 78 0.16 15.16 7.76
C PHE A 78 1.35 16.03 8.18
N PHE A 79 1.14 17.32 8.46
CA PHE A 79 2.21 18.21 8.92
C PHE A 79 2.73 17.85 10.32
N GLN A 80 1.85 17.50 11.26
CA GLN A 80 2.26 17.07 12.60
C GLN A 80 3.12 15.82 12.54
N ARG A 81 2.80 14.89 11.64
CA ARG A 81 3.58 13.71 11.45
C ARG A 81 4.93 14.00 10.78
N LEU A 82 4.96 14.81 9.74
CA LEU A 82 6.18 15.23 9.05
C LEU A 82 7.17 15.88 10.02
N ILE A 83 6.68 16.70 10.97
CA ILE A 83 7.49 17.48 11.90
C ILE A 83 7.73 16.71 13.22
N PHE A 84 6.71 16.08 13.79
CA PHE A 84 6.74 15.54 15.16
C PHE A 84 6.68 14.01 15.23
N LYS A 85 6.59 13.30 14.09
CA LYS A 85 6.48 11.83 14.00
C LYS A 85 5.37 11.25 14.90
N LYS A 86 4.25 11.96 15.05
CA LYS A 86 3.13 11.53 15.89
C LYS A 86 2.16 10.65 15.10
N ASP A 87 1.65 9.62 15.75
CA ASP A 87 0.64 8.73 15.18
C ASP A 87 -0.70 9.45 14.97
N LEU A 88 -1.50 8.90 14.04
CA LEU A 88 -2.86 9.38 13.81
C LEU A 88 -3.69 9.24 15.08
N LYS A 89 -4.37 10.32 15.47
CA LYS A 89 -5.34 10.33 16.55
C LYS A 89 -6.76 10.17 15.99
N ASN A 90 -7.66 9.61 16.80
CA ASN A 90 -9.09 9.49 16.47
C ASN A 90 -9.36 8.73 15.17
N ILE A 91 -8.77 7.54 15.03
CA ILE A 91 -8.95 6.68 13.86
C ILE A 91 -10.43 6.31 13.71
N ASN A 92 -10.97 6.49 12.51
CA ASN A 92 -12.26 5.88 12.15
C ASN A 92 -12.07 4.38 11.97
N HIS A 93 -12.51 3.58 12.95
CA HIS A 93 -12.35 2.12 12.92
C HIS A 93 -13.10 1.45 11.77
N GLN A 94 -14.16 2.06 11.25
CA GLN A 94 -14.89 1.54 10.08
C GLN A 94 -14.10 1.68 8.79
N ALA A 95 -13.13 2.61 8.76
CA ALA A 95 -12.24 2.79 7.61
C ALA A 95 -11.06 1.82 7.58
N VAL A 96 -10.88 0.98 8.61
CA VAL A 96 -9.81 -0.03 8.63
C VAL A 96 -10.08 -1.10 7.58
N ILE A 97 -9.16 -1.28 6.65
CA ILE A 97 -9.29 -2.24 5.57
C ILE A 97 -9.29 -3.67 6.14
N PRO A 98 -10.28 -4.52 5.82
CA PRO A 98 -10.38 -5.88 6.35
C PRO A 98 -9.44 -6.85 5.62
N VAL A 99 -8.13 -6.65 5.80
CA VAL A 99 -7.07 -7.38 5.10
C VAL A 99 -7.10 -8.89 5.33
N GLU A 100 -7.69 -9.35 6.43
CA GLU A 100 -7.90 -10.78 6.72
C GLU A 100 -8.88 -11.48 5.77
N LYS A 101 -9.66 -10.71 5.01
CA LYS A 101 -10.56 -11.25 3.99
C LYS A 101 -9.88 -11.52 2.64
N ILE A 102 -8.64 -11.07 2.47
CA ILE A 102 -7.90 -11.26 1.22
C ILE A 102 -7.62 -12.75 1.01
N ASN A 103 -7.84 -13.22 -0.23
CA ASN A 103 -7.69 -14.62 -0.61
C ASN A 103 -6.37 -14.86 -1.40
N GLY A 104 -5.26 -14.30 -0.91
CA GLY A 104 -3.97 -14.37 -1.59
C GLY A 104 -2.80 -13.91 -0.74
N SER A 105 -1.58 -14.15 -1.22
CA SER A 105 -0.34 -13.78 -0.54
C SER A 105 -0.06 -12.28 -0.63
N LEU A 106 0.64 -11.71 0.37
CA LEU A 106 0.92 -10.28 0.48
C LEU A 106 2.42 -10.01 0.56
N LEU A 107 2.91 -9.07 -0.24
CA LEU A 107 4.23 -8.45 -0.10
C LEU A 107 4.05 -6.95 0.14
N LEU A 108 4.48 -6.48 1.30
CA LEU A 108 4.45 -5.07 1.68
C LEU A 108 5.85 -4.48 1.54
N LEU A 109 6.00 -3.49 0.68
CA LEU A 109 7.23 -2.75 0.45
C LEU A 109 7.09 -1.37 1.08
N VAL A 110 7.92 -1.06 2.08
CA VAL A 110 7.75 0.17 2.87
C VAL A 110 9.08 0.87 3.12
N SER A 111 9.02 2.18 3.26
CA SER A 111 10.15 2.96 3.74
C SER A 111 9.88 3.46 5.16
N LYS A 112 10.89 3.35 6.03
CA LYS A 112 10.86 3.98 7.36
C LYS A 112 10.95 5.50 7.31
N LYS A 113 11.35 6.04 6.16
CA LYS A 113 11.46 7.48 5.90
C LYS A 113 10.36 8.00 4.98
N ASP A 114 9.23 7.31 4.92
CA ASP A 114 8.07 7.77 4.17
C ASP A 114 7.62 9.14 4.68
N GLU A 115 7.67 10.13 3.81
CA GLU A 115 7.38 11.53 4.13
C GLU A 115 5.91 11.91 3.89
N VAL A 116 5.12 11.02 3.28
CA VAL A 116 3.70 11.27 2.97
C VAL A 116 2.80 10.71 4.05
N TRP A 117 2.98 9.43 4.40
CA TRP A 117 2.29 8.80 5.52
C TRP A 117 3.12 7.66 6.12
N ASP A 118 2.65 7.08 7.26
CA ASP A 118 3.32 5.96 7.89
C ASP A 118 3.08 4.63 7.18
N ALA A 119 3.74 4.44 6.06
CA ALA A 119 3.68 3.17 5.38
C ALA A 119 4.27 2.03 6.24
N TYR A 120 5.33 2.30 7.01
CA TYR A 120 5.92 1.31 7.89
C TYR A 120 4.96 0.93 9.04
N GLY A 121 4.43 1.90 9.78
CA GLY A 121 3.44 1.64 10.83
C GLY A 121 2.15 1.03 10.27
N SER A 122 1.74 1.42 9.05
CA SER A 122 0.62 0.77 8.35
C SER A 122 0.89 -0.71 8.08
N ALA A 123 2.09 -1.05 7.62
CA ALA A 123 2.47 -2.45 7.38
C ALA A 123 2.47 -3.27 8.69
N ILE A 124 3.01 -2.71 9.78
CA ILE A 124 2.97 -3.37 11.10
C ILE A 124 1.53 -3.58 11.57
N THR A 125 0.66 -2.58 11.39
CA THR A 125 -0.77 -2.69 11.74
C THR A 125 -1.46 -3.78 10.91
N ILE A 126 -1.18 -3.84 9.60
CA ILE A 126 -1.66 -4.91 8.71
C ILE A 126 -1.19 -6.27 9.21
N VAL A 127 0.10 -6.45 9.47
CA VAL A 127 0.68 -7.72 9.94
C VAL A 127 0.05 -8.16 11.25
N ASN A 128 -0.06 -7.26 12.24
CA ASN A 128 -0.69 -7.57 13.52
C ASN A 128 -2.14 -8.06 13.34
N ARG A 129 -2.91 -7.42 12.45
CA ARG A 129 -4.27 -7.86 12.13
C ARG A 129 -4.30 -9.23 11.47
N LEU A 130 -3.42 -9.49 10.51
CA LEU A 130 -3.29 -10.79 9.85
C LEU A 130 -2.99 -11.91 10.87
N GLN A 131 -2.07 -11.66 11.82
CA GLN A 131 -1.74 -12.59 12.89
C GLN A 131 -2.91 -12.84 13.83
N GLN A 132 -3.56 -11.78 14.32
CA GLN A 132 -4.72 -11.86 15.20
C GLN A 132 -5.89 -12.63 14.57
N LYS A 133 -6.08 -12.47 13.25
CA LYS A 133 -7.14 -13.13 12.48
C LYS A 133 -6.73 -14.47 11.90
N ARG A 134 -5.55 -14.99 12.24
CA ARG A 134 -5.01 -16.28 11.77
C ARG A 134 -5.06 -16.41 10.24
N PHE A 135 -4.55 -15.38 9.57
CA PHE A 135 -4.54 -15.32 8.10
C PHE A 135 -3.81 -16.53 7.49
N LYS A 136 -4.39 -17.13 6.45
CA LYS A 136 -3.96 -18.42 5.93
C LYS A 136 -2.83 -18.35 4.90
N TYR A 137 -2.65 -17.20 4.26
CA TYR A 137 -1.69 -17.05 3.16
C TYR A 137 -0.38 -16.45 3.65
N PRO A 138 0.74 -16.73 2.95
CA PRO A 138 2.01 -16.10 3.26
C PRO A 138 1.94 -14.58 3.12
N TYR A 139 2.60 -13.87 4.01
CA TYR A 139 2.80 -12.43 3.94
C TYR A 139 4.21 -12.06 4.37
N GLN A 140 4.75 -11.00 3.78
CA GLN A 140 6.11 -10.55 3.95
C GLN A 140 6.17 -9.02 3.96
N VAL A 141 7.05 -8.44 4.79
CA VAL A 141 7.34 -7.03 4.84
C VAL A 141 8.79 -6.81 4.51
N GLU A 142 9.07 -5.96 3.52
CA GLU A 142 10.39 -5.48 3.18
C GLU A 142 10.48 -3.99 3.49
N SER A 143 11.44 -3.60 4.31
CA SER A 143 11.61 -2.20 4.72
C SER A 143 12.92 -1.62 4.23
N TYR A 144 12.87 -0.39 3.74
CA TYR A 144 13.99 0.32 3.11
C TYR A 144 14.32 1.62 3.85
N GLU A 145 15.61 1.95 3.91
CA GLU A 145 16.13 3.10 4.66
C GLU A 145 16.43 4.31 3.78
N ASN A 146 16.68 4.10 2.48
CA ASN A 146 17.17 5.16 1.58
C ASN A 146 16.10 5.66 0.62
N CYS A 147 14.95 5.00 0.53
CA CYS A 147 13.79 5.48 -0.21
C CYS A 147 12.80 6.15 0.73
N GLY A 148 12.03 7.13 0.23
CA GLY A 148 10.85 7.67 0.88
C GLY A 148 9.58 7.07 0.29
N HIS A 149 8.50 7.86 0.31
CA HIS A 149 7.21 7.44 -0.24
C HIS A 149 7.26 7.06 -1.73
N MET A 150 8.13 7.73 -2.48
CA MET A 150 8.27 7.54 -3.92
C MET A 150 9.38 6.52 -4.24
N MET A 151 9.26 5.32 -3.70
CA MET A 151 10.07 4.19 -4.17
C MET A 151 9.66 3.89 -5.62
N THR A 152 10.53 4.23 -6.57
CA THR A 152 10.21 4.14 -8.00
C THR A 152 10.47 2.73 -8.55
N VAL A 153 10.08 2.52 -9.79
CA VAL A 153 10.44 1.33 -10.55
C VAL A 153 11.97 1.27 -10.72
N ALA A 154 12.53 0.07 -10.71
CA ALA A 154 13.96 -0.17 -10.88
C ALA A 154 14.56 0.56 -12.09
N TYR A 155 15.82 0.92 -11.95
CA TYR A 155 16.63 1.59 -12.98
C TYR A 155 16.15 3.00 -13.38
N GLN A 156 15.17 3.54 -12.67
CA GLN A 156 14.74 4.93 -12.86
C GLN A 156 15.33 5.81 -11.74
N PRO A 157 16.17 6.79 -12.07
CA PRO A 157 16.75 7.70 -11.07
C PRO A 157 15.63 8.50 -10.40
N ASN A 158 15.70 8.59 -9.09
CA ASN A 158 14.78 9.40 -8.29
C ASN A 158 15.56 10.52 -7.60
N HIS A 159 15.48 11.72 -8.13
CA HIS A 159 16.17 12.90 -7.61
C HIS A 159 15.39 13.66 -6.52
N ARG A 160 14.26 13.12 -6.07
CA ARG A 160 13.44 13.75 -5.03
C ARG A 160 14.18 13.85 -3.69
N TYR A 161 14.98 12.87 -3.37
CA TYR A 161 15.68 12.77 -2.07
C TYR A 161 17.13 13.26 -2.16
N LYS A 162 17.30 14.56 -2.41
CA LYS A 162 18.61 15.20 -2.67
C LYS A 162 19.68 14.99 -1.58
N LYS A 163 19.26 14.63 -0.35
CA LYS A 163 20.19 14.40 0.78
C LYS A 163 20.68 12.94 0.87
N ILE A 164 20.19 12.07 0.01
CA ILE A 164 20.57 10.65 -0.02
C ILE A 164 21.31 10.38 -1.31
N ALA A 165 22.44 9.69 -1.23
CA ALA A 165 23.20 9.30 -2.42
C ALA A 165 22.33 8.49 -3.38
N LEU A 166 22.34 8.86 -4.66
CA LEU A 166 21.50 8.26 -5.70
C LEU A 166 21.70 6.74 -5.77
N GLU A 167 22.93 6.26 -5.62
CA GLU A 167 23.28 4.84 -5.63
C GLU A 167 22.53 4.05 -4.55
N LYS A 168 22.38 4.61 -3.34
CA LYS A 168 21.64 3.97 -2.24
C LYS A 168 20.15 3.90 -2.55
N ILE A 169 19.59 4.96 -3.12
CA ILE A 169 18.18 4.99 -3.56
C ILE A 169 17.96 3.95 -4.65
N MET A 170 18.86 3.88 -5.63
CA MET A 170 18.77 2.91 -6.72
C MET A 170 18.92 1.47 -6.22
N ALA A 171 19.83 1.22 -5.25
CA ALA A 171 19.99 -0.11 -4.65
C ALA A 171 18.69 -0.58 -3.99
N ASP A 172 18.07 0.25 -3.12
CA ASP A 172 16.79 -0.08 -2.46
C ASP A 172 15.68 -0.28 -3.51
N THR A 173 15.62 0.58 -4.52
CA THR A 173 14.60 0.51 -5.59
C THR A 173 14.76 -0.77 -6.42
N ASN A 174 15.99 -1.11 -6.80
CA ASN A 174 16.26 -2.31 -7.58
C ASN A 174 15.96 -3.58 -6.78
N ASP A 175 16.36 -3.64 -5.51
CA ASP A 175 16.05 -4.76 -4.64
C ASP A 175 14.53 -4.95 -4.48
N SER A 176 13.79 -3.87 -4.21
CA SER A 176 12.33 -3.91 -4.10
C SER A 176 11.66 -4.43 -5.37
N TRP A 177 12.19 -4.05 -6.53
CA TRP A 177 11.67 -4.52 -7.82
C TRP A 177 11.99 -5.99 -8.07
N GLN A 178 13.22 -6.45 -7.78
CA GLN A 178 13.57 -7.86 -7.91
C GLN A 178 12.71 -8.73 -6.99
N LYS A 179 12.47 -8.30 -5.76
CA LYS A 179 11.56 -8.99 -4.84
C LYS A 179 10.12 -9.01 -5.34
N THR A 180 9.67 -7.91 -5.95
CA THR A 180 8.35 -7.85 -6.61
C THR A 180 8.21 -8.91 -7.70
N LEU A 181 9.19 -8.98 -8.61
CA LEU A 181 9.18 -9.94 -9.72
C LEU A 181 9.26 -11.38 -9.22
N ALA A 182 10.15 -11.65 -8.25
CA ALA A 182 10.27 -12.97 -7.63
C ALA A 182 8.98 -13.37 -6.91
N PHE A 183 8.34 -12.44 -6.21
CA PHE A 183 7.09 -12.71 -5.51
C PHE A 183 5.96 -13.09 -6.47
N PHE A 184 5.77 -12.35 -7.56
CA PHE A 184 4.78 -12.71 -8.58
C PHE A 184 5.09 -14.06 -9.23
N ARG A 185 6.34 -14.30 -9.62
CA ARG A 185 6.76 -15.57 -10.23
C ARG A 185 6.47 -16.79 -9.34
N ASN A 186 6.62 -16.63 -8.03
CA ASN A 186 6.45 -17.72 -7.07
C ASN A 186 5.01 -17.88 -6.59
N ARG A 187 4.11 -16.94 -6.87
CA ARG A 187 2.74 -16.90 -6.33
C ARG A 187 1.64 -16.92 -7.40
N LEU A 188 1.99 -16.72 -8.66
CA LEU A 188 1.12 -16.85 -9.82
C LEU A 188 1.42 -18.15 -10.59
#